data_c0b533ab1097b6352fbb3e4972d89d6c
#
_entry.id   c0b533ab1097b6352fbb3e4972d89d6c
#
_cell.length_a   1.000
_cell.length_b   1.000
_cell.length_c   1.000
_cell.angle_alpha   90.00
_cell.angle_beta   90.00
_cell.angle_gamma   90.00
#
_symmetry.space_group_name_H-M   'P 1'
#
loop_
_entity.id
_entity.type
_entity.pdbx_description
1 polymer ?
#
loop_
_entity_poly.entity_id
_entity_poly.type
_entity_poly.pdbx_seq_one_letter_code
_entity_poly.pdbx_strand_id
1 'polypeptide(L)'
;MFKKYNSKEKSACLELAYCKLPNKSDIKKITNISHLPFNAEDSLYVVALPFIKDFIEEYDDIFTGGTYQNLESGPVDVCGINYYNPELTNQIIDKVRTQKPKEYELLLNWLENSKQYNGFYILGF
;
A
#
# COMPACT_ATOMS: atom_id res chain seq x y z
N MET A 1 -9.32 11.38 1.30
CA MET A 1 -8.85 10.18 0.56
C MET A 1 -8.15 9.21 1.48
N PHE A 2 -7.09 9.62 2.16
CA PHE A 2 -6.38 8.76 3.10
C PHE A 2 -6.81 9.02 4.54
N LYS A 3 -6.94 7.94 5.32
CA LYS A 3 -7.24 7.99 6.76
C LYS A 3 -6.33 7.05 7.54
N LYS A 4 -5.90 7.47 8.72
CA LYS A 4 -5.22 6.59 9.66
C LYS A 4 -6.18 5.51 10.16
N TYR A 5 -5.64 4.34 10.54
CA TYR A 5 -6.42 3.26 11.09
C TYR A 5 -7.35 3.75 12.21
N ASN A 6 -8.60 3.30 12.14
CA ASN A 6 -9.58 3.51 13.20
C ASN A 6 -10.40 2.23 13.36
N SER A 7 -10.30 1.59 14.52
CA SER A 7 -10.98 0.32 14.80
C SER A 7 -12.50 0.40 14.71
N LYS A 8 -13.07 1.60 14.74
CA LYS A 8 -14.51 1.84 14.64
C LYS A 8 -15.00 1.98 13.20
N GLU A 9 -14.10 2.20 12.24
CA GLU A 9 -14.44 2.36 10.83
C GLU A 9 -14.01 1.13 10.07
N LYS A 10 -14.97 0.39 9.52
CA LYS A 10 -14.73 -0.87 8.78
C LYS A 10 -15.04 -0.76 7.28
N SER A 11 -15.23 0.45 6.77
CA SER A 11 -15.71 0.65 5.40
C SER A 11 -14.61 1.00 4.39
N ALA A 12 -13.33 0.82 4.75
CA ALA A 12 -12.24 1.08 3.83
C ALA A 12 -12.16 0.01 2.76
N CYS A 13 -11.99 0.44 1.51
CA CYS A 13 -11.83 -0.45 0.35
C CYS A 13 -10.41 -0.93 0.19
N LEU A 14 -9.43 -0.06 0.47
CA LEU A 14 -8.01 -0.38 0.39
C LEU A 14 -7.33 -0.10 1.71
N GLU A 15 -6.42 -0.96 2.07
CA GLU A 15 -5.58 -0.79 3.24
C GLU A 15 -4.11 -0.82 2.83
N LEU A 16 -3.35 0.22 3.21
CA LEU A 16 -1.91 0.22 3.09
C LEU A 16 -1.32 -0.25 4.41
N ALA A 17 -0.48 -1.27 4.38
CA ALA A 17 0.06 -1.89 5.58
C ALA A 17 1.56 -2.17 5.43
N TYR A 18 2.33 -1.98 6.51
CA TYR A 18 3.76 -2.26 6.49
C TYR A 18 4.03 -3.77 6.46
N CYS A 19 5.02 -4.19 5.67
CA CYS A 19 5.50 -5.57 5.70
C CYS A 19 6.52 -5.70 6.83
N LYS A 20 6.12 -6.36 7.91
CA LYS A 20 6.95 -6.54 9.11
C LYS A 20 7.72 -7.86 9.11
N LEU A 21 7.67 -8.61 8.01
CA LEU A 21 8.49 -9.80 7.83
C LEU A 21 9.96 -9.40 7.61
N PRO A 22 10.93 -10.28 7.99
CA PRO A 22 12.35 -9.99 7.77
C PRO A 22 12.68 -9.74 6.30
N ASN A 23 13.70 -8.90 6.03
CA ASN A 23 14.08 -8.47 4.69
C ASN A 23 14.44 -9.61 3.74
N LYS A 24 14.85 -10.76 4.25
CA LYS A 24 15.22 -11.94 3.45
C LYS A 24 14.10 -12.98 3.34
N SER A 25 12.88 -12.59 3.71
CA SER A 25 11.74 -13.50 3.60
C SER A 25 11.43 -13.83 2.14
N ASP A 26 11.03 -15.08 1.89
CA ASP A 26 10.60 -15.55 0.56
C ASP A 26 9.38 -14.76 0.10
N ILE A 27 9.37 -14.37 -1.17
CA ILE A 27 8.24 -13.64 -1.78
C ILE A 27 6.92 -14.42 -1.66
N LYS A 28 6.95 -15.74 -1.70
CA LYS A 28 5.75 -16.57 -1.50
C LYS A 28 5.19 -16.44 -0.10
N LYS A 29 6.03 -16.30 0.91
CA LYS A 29 5.62 -16.05 2.29
C LYS A 29 5.07 -14.64 2.44
N ILE A 30 5.75 -13.65 1.87
CA ILE A 30 5.36 -12.24 1.93
C ILE A 30 3.96 -12.04 1.35
N THR A 31 3.64 -12.69 0.23
CA THR A 31 2.35 -12.55 -0.45
C THR A 31 1.31 -13.59 -0.02
N ASN A 32 1.62 -14.41 0.98
CA ASN A 32 0.67 -15.38 1.51
C ASN A 32 -0.36 -14.70 2.42
N ILE A 33 -1.64 -14.93 2.15
CA ILE A 33 -2.74 -14.31 2.88
C ILE A 33 -2.66 -14.53 4.41
N SER A 34 -2.11 -15.66 4.85
CA SER A 34 -2.00 -15.97 6.28
C SER A 34 -0.96 -15.11 7.02
N HIS A 35 -0.11 -14.39 6.29
CA HIS A 35 0.93 -13.53 6.85
C HIS A 35 0.63 -12.04 6.69
N LEU A 36 -0.51 -11.68 6.12
CA LEU A 36 -0.85 -10.27 5.85
C LEU A 36 -1.32 -9.57 7.14
N PRO A 37 -0.84 -8.33 7.35
CA PRO A 37 -1.16 -7.57 8.56
C PRO A 37 -2.47 -6.79 8.43
N PHE A 38 -3.59 -7.50 8.26
CA PHE A 38 -4.90 -6.86 8.14
C PHE A 38 -5.25 -6.08 9.40
N ASN A 39 -5.80 -4.87 9.23
CA ASN A 39 -6.30 -4.01 10.31
C ASN A 39 -5.24 -3.71 11.38
N ALA A 40 -3.99 -3.57 10.97
CA ALA A 40 -2.93 -3.15 11.88
C ALA A 40 -3.13 -1.69 12.31
N GLU A 41 -2.75 -1.36 13.54
CA GLU A 41 -2.93 -0.02 14.10
C GLU A 41 -2.17 1.06 13.32
N ASP A 42 -1.08 0.69 12.65
CA ASP A 42 -0.26 1.59 11.84
C ASP A 42 -0.63 1.59 10.36
N SER A 43 -1.72 0.95 9.99
CA SER A 43 -2.21 0.96 8.60
C SER A 43 -2.77 2.34 8.21
N LEU A 44 -2.76 2.58 6.90
CA LEU A 44 -3.40 3.74 6.29
C LEU A 44 -4.53 3.25 5.38
N TYR A 45 -5.70 3.85 5.48
CA TYR A 45 -6.84 3.47 4.66
C TYR A 45 -7.07 4.44 3.51
N VAL A 46 -7.43 3.89 2.34
CA VAL A 46 -8.05 4.65 1.25
C VAL A 46 -9.56 4.49 1.40
N VAL A 47 -10.25 5.59 1.62
CA VAL A 47 -11.71 5.58 1.79
C VAL A 47 -12.39 5.16 0.49
N ALA A 48 -13.21 4.10 0.55
CA ALA A 48 -13.75 3.42 -0.62
C ALA A 48 -14.59 4.32 -1.52
N LEU A 49 -15.59 4.95 -0.98
CA LEU A 49 -16.52 5.78 -1.74
C LEU A 49 -16.60 7.17 -1.10
N PRO A 50 -16.52 8.21 -1.92
CA PRO A 50 -16.40 8.23 -3.41
C PRO A 50 -14.95 8.22 -3.92
N PHE A 51 -13.94 8.00 -3.07
CA PHE A 51 -12.54 8.34 -3.35
C PHE A 51 -11.74 7.27 -4.11
N ILE A 52 -12.26 6.05 -4.30
CA ILE A 52 -11.50 4.99 -4.99
C ILE A 52 -11.15 5.39 -6.44
N LYS A 53 -12.07 6.04 -7.13
CA LYS A 53 -11.83 6.52 -8.48
C LYS A 53 -10.74 7.59 -8.50
N ASP A 54 -10.82 8.55 -7.58
CA ASP A 54 -9.81 9.61 -7.45
C ASP A 54 -8.44 9.02 -7.13
N PHE A 55 -8.39 8.00 -6.26
CA PHE A 55 -7.16 7.31 -5.94
C PHE A 55 -6.54 6.67 -7.19
N ILE A 56 -7.32 5.95 -7.98
CA ILE A 56 -6.83 5.32 -9.21
C ILE A 56 -6.31 6.38 -10.18
N GLU A 57 -7.07 7.45 -10.42
CA GLU A 57 -6.68 8.50 -11.37
C GLU A 57 -5.40 9.22 -10.96
N GLU A 58 -5.22 9.50 -9.66
CA GLU A 58 -4.07 10.26 -9.15
C GLU A 58 -2.83 9.40 -8.92
N TYR A 59 -3.00 8.12 -8.58
CA TYR A 59 -1.91 7.28 -8.07
C TYR A 59 -1.56 6.06 -8.93
N ASP A 60 -2.30 5.80 -10.00
CA ASP A 60 -2.11 4.62 -10.84
C ASP A 60 -0.68 4.49 -11.37
N ASP A 61 -0.10 5.59 -11.87
CA ASP A 61 1.26 5.62 -12.39
C ASP A 61 2.32 5.56 -11.28
N ILE A 62 1.95 5.88 -10.06
CA ILE A 62 2.86 5.87 -8.90
C ILE A 62 2.95 4.46 -8.32
N PHE A 63 1.83 3.84 -8.04
CA PHE A 63 1.74 2.50 -7.48
C PHE A 63 1.68 1.45 -8.60
N THR A 64 2.77 1.30 -9.34
CA THR A 64 2.89 0.29 -10.37
C THR A 64 4.07 -0.64 -10.06
N GLY A 65 4.03 -1.86 -10.59
CA GLY A 65 5.09 -2.85 -10.40
C GLY A 65 5.00 -3.66 -9.10
N GLY A 66 3.94 -3.50 -8.34
CA GLY A 66 3.71 -4.32 -7.15
C GLY A 66 3.54 -5.79 -7.51
N THR A 67 3.93 -6.68 -6.60
CA THR A 67 3.82 -8.13 -6.77
C THR A 67 2.49 -8.62 -6.23
N TYR A 68 1.75 -9.35 -7.05
CA TYR A 68 0.47 -9.97 -6.69
C TYR A 68 0.67 -11.31 -6.00
N GLN A 69 -0.40 -11.88 -5.47
CA GLN A 69 -0.37 -13.20 -4.84
C GLN A 69 0.12 -14.31 -5.79
N ASN A 70 -0.18 -14.20 -7.08
CA ASN A 70 0.28 -15.16 -8.10
C ASN A 70 1.73 -14.92 -8.57
N LEU A 71 2.45 -13.98 -7.94
CA LEU A 71 3.82 -13.56 -8.23
C LEU A 71 4.00 -12.79 -9.53
N GLU A 72 2.94 -12.47 -10.24
CA GLU A 72 2.97 -11.51 -11.34
C GLU A 72 3.00 -10.08 -10.79
N SER A 73 3.29 -9.11 -11.63
CA SER A 73 3.37 -7.70 -11.25
C SER A 73 2.65 -6.81 -12.26
N GLY A 74 2.27 -5.61 -11.82
CA GLY A 74 1.56 -4.67 -12.69
C GLY A 74 0.92 -3.52 -11.92
N PRO A 75 -0.15 -2.93 -12.48
CA PRO A 75 -0.91 -1.87 -11.81
C PRO A 75 -1.55 -2.35 -10.51
N VAL A 76 -2.03 -1.40 -9.69
CA VAL A 76 -2.72 -1.76 -8.43
C VAL A 76 -3.94 -2.64 -8.74
N ASP A 77 -3.97 -3.82 -8.14
CA ASP A 77 -5.16 -4.65 -8.10
C ASP A 77 -5.99 -4.24 -6.88
N VAL A 78 -7.07 -3.52 -7.10
CA VAL A 78 -7.92 -3.00 -6.03
C VAL A 78 -8.74 -4.07 -5.31
N CYS A 79 -8.72 -5.30 -5.82
CA CYS A 79 -9.42 -6.44 -5.23
C CYS A 79 -8.47 -7.54 -4.76
N GLY A 80 -7.20 -7.25 -4.65
CA GLY A 80 -6.19 -8.25 -4.33
C GLY A 80 -5.07 -7.76 -3.46
N ILE A 81 -3.96 -8.49 -3.49
CA ILE A 81 -2.75 -8.22 -2.72
C ILE A 81 -1.73 -7.58 -3.66
N ASN A 82 -1.16 -6.46 -3.23
CA ASN A 82 -0.08 -5.78 -3.95
C ASN A 82 1.06 -5.57 -2.96
N TYR A 83 2.21 -6.17 -3.23
CA TYR A 83 3.39 -6.00 -2.38
C TYR A 83 4.44 -5.15 -3.09
N TYR A 84 4.99 -4.16 -2.38
CA TYR A 84 6.03 -3.26 -2.85
C TYR A 84 7.27 -3.45 -1.98
N ASN A 85 8.36 -3.99 -2.57
CA ASN A 85 9.60 -4.21 -1.84
C ASN A 85 10.30 -2.88 -1.46
N PRO A 86 11.37 -2.89 -0.63
CA PRO A 86 12.04 -1.66 -0.22
C PRO A 86 12.58 -0.82 -1.38
N GLU A 87 13.12 -1.42 -2.43
CA GLU A 87 13.62 -0.70 -3.59
C GLU A 87 12.49 0.03 -4.31
N LEU A 88 11.39 -0.67 -4.57
CA LEU A 88 10.21 -0.10 -5.21
C LEU A 88 9.56 0.97 -4.33
N THR A 89 9.55 0.75 -3.02
CA THR A 89 9.07 1.74 -2.04
C THR A 89 9.82 3.06 -2.15
N ASN A 90 11.15 3.02 -2.27
CA ASN A 90 11.96 4.22 -2.44
C ASN A 90 11.61 4.96 -3.73
N GLN A 91 11.38 4.25 -4.83
CA GLN A 91 10.95 4.84 -6.09
C GLN A 91 9.58 5.50 -5.97
N ILE A 92 8.66 4.86 -5.27
CA ILE A 92 7.32 5.40 -5.01
C ILE A 92 7.39 6.68 -4.19
N ILE A 93 8.20 6.71 -3.14
CA ILE A 93 8.41 7.90 -2.30
C ILE A 93 8.91 9.06 -3.17
N ASP A 94 9.90 8.82 -4.02
CA ASP A 94 10.44 9.86 -4.91
C ASP A 94 9.38 10.39 -5.87
N LYS A 95 8.54 9.52 -6.43
CA LYS A 95 7.44 9.93 -7.30
C LYS A 95 6.42 10.79 -6.56
N VAL A 96 6.02 10.40 -5.35
CA VAL A 96 5.07 11.15 -4.53
C VAL A 96 5.63 12.54 -4.19
N ARG A 97 6.90 12.62 -3.81
CA ARG A 97 7.55 13.90 -3.52
C ARG A 97 7.59 14.83 -4.74
N THR A 98 7.88 14.27 -5.91
CA THR A 98 8.06 15.04 -7.14
C THR A 98 6.72 15.45 -7.73
N GLN A 99 5.78 14.54 -7.82
CA GLN A 99 4.49 14.76 -8.49
C GLN A 99 3.46 15.44 -7.60
N LYS A 100 3.58 15.30 -6.29
CA LYS A 100 2.66 15.87 -5.29
C LYS A 100 1.20 15.63 -5.68
N PRO A 101 0.78 14.36 -5.84
CA PRO A 101 -0.59 14.06 -6.23
C PRO A 101 -1.59 14.52 -5.15
N LYS A 102 -2.87 14.52 -5.49
CA LYS A 102 -3.93 15.00 -4.60
C LYS A 102 -3.86 14.32 -3.22
N GLU A 103 -3.89 15.13 -2.16
CA GLU A 103 -3.88 14.68 -0.76
C GLU A 103 -2.67 13.80 -0.39
N TYR A 104 -1.50 14.12 -0.94
CA TYR A 104 -0.30 13.28 -0.80
C TYR A 104 0.38 13.34 0.56
N GLU A 105 0.13 14.38 1.36
CA GLU A 105 0.94 14.66 2.56
C GLU A 105 0.89 13.54 3.59
N LEU A 106 -0.31 13.07 3.95
CA LEU A 106 -0.48 11.98 4.91
C LEU A 106 0.12 10.67 4.36
N LEU A 107 -0.09 10.40 3.08
CA LEU A 107 0.50 9.24 2.41
C LEU A 107 2.03 9.29 2.44
N LEU A 108 2.61 10.44 2.11
CA LEU A 108 4.06 10.60 2.09
C LEU A 108 4.68 10.31 3.48
N ASN A 109 4.10 10.87 4.53
CA ASN A 109 4.56 10.59 5.89
C ASN A 109 4.49 9.09 6.22
N TRP A 110 3.41 8.44 5.83
CA TRP A 110 3.23 7.01 6.05
C TRP A 110 4.27 6.19 5.27
N LEU A 111 4.50 6.52 4.00
CA LEU A 111 5.50 5.86 3.16
C LEU A 111 6.93 6.04 3.68
N GLU A 112 7.26 7.22 4.21
CA GLU A 112 8.57 7.48 4.82
C GLU A 112 8.83 6.54 6.00
N ASN A 113 7.80 6.27 6.82
CA ASN A 113 7.90 5.31 7.91
C ASN A 113 8.09 3.87 7.42
N SER A 114 7.65 3.55 6.22
CA SER A 114 7.80 2.21 5.66
C SER A 114 9.26 1.81 5.41
N LYS A 115 10.19 2.78 5.39
CA LYS A 115 11.63 2.53 5.26
C LYS A 115 12.21 1.70 6.41
N GLN A 116 11.53 1.65 7.55
CA GLN A 116 11.91 0.83 8.71
C GLN A 116 11.54 -0.65 8.53
N TYR A 117 10.75 -0.98 7.51
CA TYR A 117 10.18 -2.30 7.30
C TYR A 117 10.61 -2.88 5.96
N ASN A 118 10.18 -4.10 5.68
CA ASN A 118 10.44 -4.78 4.41
C ASN A 118 9.41 -4.38 3.34
N GLY A 119 9.32 -3.08 3.05
CA GLY A 119 8.33 -2.57 2.12
C GLY A 119 6.93 -2.48 2.71
N PHE A 120 5.93 -2.47 1.84
CA PHE A 120 4.53 -2.34 2.26
C PHE A 120 3.59 -3.04 1.29
N TYR A 121 2.34 -3.16 1.72
CA TYR A 121 1.26 -3.72 0.91
C TYR A 121 0.20 -2.67 0.60
N ILE A 122 -0.47 -2.83 -0.54
CA ILE A 122 -1.82 -2.32 -0.76
C ILE A 122 -2.74 -3.53 -0.81
N LEU A 123 -3.67 -3.60 0.12
CA LEU A 123 -4.58 -4.74 0.31
C LEU A 123 -5.99 -4.31 -0.08
N GLY A 124 -6.57 -4.98 -1.08
CA GLY A 124 -7.91 -4.72 -1.56
C GLY A 124 -8.87 -5.89 -1.32
N PHE A 125 -10.13 -5.58 -1.12
CA PHE A 125 -11.18 -6.58 -0.85
C PHE A 125 -12.42 -6.31 -1.65
#